data_c488b39b6c89459e17e3d1b5e1142616
#
_entry.id   c488b39b6c89459e17e3d1b5e1142616
#
_cell.length_a   1.000
_cell.length_b   1.000
_cell.length_c   1.000
_cell.angle_alpha   90.00
_cell.angle_beta   90.00
_cell.angle_gamma   90.00
#
_symmetry.space_group_name_H-M   'P 1'
#
loop_
_entity.id
_entity.type
_entity.pdbx_description
1 polymer ?
#
loop_
_entity_poly.entity_id
_entity_poly.type
_entity_poly.pdbx_seq_one_letter_code
_entity_poly.pdbx_strand_id
1 'polypeptide(L)'
;TKSDYKPTKRGGGGALKLLWWQGATLLNPHFAVGTKDQEGSRIFYEPLAGWDADGNLVPMLAAEVPTTQNGGLSSDGTTVTWKLKKDVQWHDGRPVTADDLVFNWEYARDPATASVTIGTYKDVFVEKVDSHTVRVKFPQPNPFWADPFVGVRGMIIPKHLFENYRGAKSREAPNNLKPVGTGPYKFVDFKPGDMVRGELNPNYHLPNRPHFDTIEMKGGGDAVSAARAVLQSGEFDYAWNMQVEDEILKRL
;
A
#
# COMPACT_ATOMS: atom_id res chain seq x y z
N THR A 1 -5.69 21.28 0.34
CA THR A 1 -7.17 21.40 0.44
C THR A 1 -7.72 20.10 0.99
N LYS A 2 -8.38 20.13 2.14
CA LYS A 2 -9.11 18.98 2.66
C LYS A 2 -10.18 18.59 1.66
N SER A 3 -10.20 17.32 1.29
CA SER A 3 -11.30 16.78 0.52
C SER A 3 -12.55 16.72 1.40
N ASP A 4 -13.60 17.40 1.00
CA ASP A 4 -14.91 17.32 1.66
C ASP A 4 -15.68 16.04 1.28
N TYR A 5 -15.07 15.18 0.47
CA TYR A 5 -15.68 13.92 0.05
C TYR A 5 -15.88 12.98 1.22
N LYS A 6 -17.13 12.60 1.43
CA LYS A 6 -17.54 11.60 2.41
C LYS A 6 -18.05 10.36 1.68
N PRO A 7 -17.35 9.21 1.82
CA PRO A 7 -17.83 7.98 1.21
C PRO A 7 -19.22 7.62 1.75
N THR A 8 -20.16 7.38 0.84
CA THR A 8 -21.55 7.09 1.20
C THR A 8 -21.90 5.63 1.06
N LYS A 9 -21.25 4.91 0.14
CA LYS A 9 -21.62 3.55 -0.20
C LYS A 9 -20.46 2.81 -0.85
N ARG A 10 -20.31 1.54 -0.50
CA ARG A 10 -19.44 0.59 -1.20
C ARG A 10 -20.14 0.07 -2.44
N GLY A 11 -19.42 -0.01 -3.58
CA GLY A 11 -19.98 -0.55 -4.80
C GLY A 11 -21.03 0.38 -5.43
N GLY A 12 -20.63 1.57 -5.82
CA GLY A 12 -21.47 2.52 -6.57
C GLY A 12 -21.66 2.16 -8.02
N GLY A 13 -20.87 1.23 -8.52
CA GLY A 13 -20.82 0.77 -9.91
C GLY A 13 -19.66 1.34 -10.72
N GLY A 14 -19.40 0.73 -11.87
CA GLY A 14 -18.44 1.19 -12.85
C GLY A 14 -17.00 0.79 -12.57
N ALA A 15 -16.14 1.18 -13.49
CA ALA A 15 -14.71 0.92 -13.47
C ALA A 15 -13.94 2.23 -13.28
N LEU A 16 -12.93 2.20 -12.40
CA LEU A 16 -11.95 3.27 -12.28
C LEU A 16 -10.76 2.92 -13.18
N LYS A 17 -10.46 3.78 -14.16
CA LYS A 17 -9.38 3.58 -15.13
C LYS A 17 -8.25 4.56 -14.90
N LEU A 18 -7.09 4.03 -14.53
CA LEU A 18 -5.87 4.77 -14.22
C LEU A 18 -4.80 4.55 -15.28
N LEU A 19 -4.04 5.58 -15.61
CA LEU A 19 -2.97 5.52 -16.59
C LEU A 19 -1.64 5.93 -15.99
N TRP A 20 -0.61 5.10 -16.15
CA TRP A 20 0.79 5.39 -15.86
C TRP A 20 1.62 5.26 -17.15
N TRP A 21 2.71 6.03 -17.27
CA TRP A 21 3.59 5.91 -18.44
C TRP A 21 4.26 4.54 -18.52
N GLN A 22 4.54 3.97 -17.36
CA GLN A 22 5.10 2.64 -17.23
C GLN A 22 4.15 1.77 -16.43
N GLY A 23 3.90 0.56 -16.92
CA GLY A 23 3.12 -0.42 -16.19
C GLY A 23 3.91 -1.02 -15.02
N ALA A 24 3.21 -1.45 -13.99
CA ALA A 24 3.80 -2.19 -12.89
C ALA A 24 4.47 -3.47 -13.41
N THR A 25 5.63 -3.81 -12.87
CA THR A 25 6.42 -4.97 -13.29
C THR A 25 6.30 -6.14 -12.33
N LEU A 26 5.96 -5.86 -11.07
CA LEU A 26 5.61 -6.85 -10.06
C LEU A 26 4.76 -6.19 -8.96
N LEU A 27 4.09 -7.01 -8.16
CA LEU A 27 3.12 -6.57 -7.17
C LEU A 27 3.48 -7.08 -5.76
N ASN A 28 4.69 -6.74 -5.32
CA ASN A 28 5.15 -6.95 -3.96
C ASN A 28 5.77 -5.64 -3.45
N PRO A 29 5.22 -5.03 -2.38
CA PRO A 29 5.69 -3.74 -1.86
C PRO A 29 7.18 -3.70 -1.52
N HIS A 30 7.75 -4.82 -1.09
CA HIS A 30 9.17 -4.93 -0.75
C HIS A 30 10.10 -4.93 -1.96
N PHE A 31 9.56 -5.10 -3.16
CA PHE A 31 10.31 -5.06 -4.42
C PHE A 31 9.87 -3.94 -5.35
N ALA A 32 9.00 -3.06 -4.89
CA ALA A 32 8.44 -1.98 -5.70
C ALA A 32 9.52 -0.95 -6.08
N VAL A 33 9.77 -0.83 -7.37
CA VAL A 33 10.72 0.14 -7.93
C VAL A 33 9.94 1.25 -8.64
N GLY A 34 10.06 2.47 -8.11
CA GLY A 34 9.37 3.63 -8.64
C GLY A 34 7.86 3.63 -8.38
N THR A 35 7.22 4.72 -8.79
CA THR A 35 5.81 4.98 -8.52
C THR A 35 4.87 3.93 -9.12
N LYS A 36 5.19 3.42 -10.30
CA LYS A 36 4.38 2.40 -10.98
C LYS A 36 4.16 1.13 -10.16
N ASP A 37 5.22 0.61 -9.53
CA ASP A 37 5.15 -0.61 -8.72
C ASP A 37 4.54 -0.32 -7.35
N GLN A 38 4.86 0.84 -6.76
CA GLN A 38 4.30 1.27 -5.48
C GLN A 38 2.78 1.45 -5.58
N GLU A 39 2.30 2.17 -6.58
CA GLU A 39 0.88 2.41 -6.79
C GLU A 39 0.14 1.15 -7.26
N GLY A 40 0.78 0.31 -8.07
CA GLY A 40 0.24 -1.01 -8.43
C GLY A 40 0.05 -1.91 -7.20
N SER A 41 1.03 -1.95 -6.31
CA SER A 41 0.95 -2.69 -5.05
C SER A 41 -0.12 -2.12 -4.11
N ARG A 42 -0.26 -0.78 -4.08
CA ARG A 42 -1.20 -0.08 -3.20
C ARG A 42 -2.68 -0.36 -3.52
N ILE A 43 -2.99 -0.83 -4.72
CA ILE A 43 -4.34 -1.30 -5.05
C ILE A 43 -4.77 -2.43 -4.11
N PHE A 44 -3.84 -3.27 -3.69
CA PHE A 44 -4.09 -4.52 -2.96
C PHE A 44 -3.59 -4.50 -1.51
N TYR A 45 -2.46 -3.83 -1.23
CA TYR A 45 -1.77 -3.84 0.05
C TYR A 45 -1.92 -2.52 0.79
N GLU A 46 -1.83 -2.58 2.10
CA GLU A 46 -1.94 -1.43 2.98
C GLU A 46 -0.85 -1.43 4.07
N PRO A 47 -0.44 -0.22 4.52
CA PRO A 47 0.40 -0.05 5.71
C PRO A 47 -0.44 0.02 6.99
N LEU A 48 0.23 0.15 8.13
CA LEU A 48 -0.45 0.43 9.41
C LEU A 48 -1.07 1.82 9.45
N ALA A 49 -0.39 2.80 8.87
CA ALA A 49 -0.87 4.17 8.75
C ALA A 49 -0.38 4.79 7.44
N GLY A 50 -1.06 5.81 6.99
CA GLY A 50 -0.69 6.62 5.83
C GLY A 50 -0.67 8.10 6.18
N TRP A 51 -0.36 8.94 5.20
CA TRP A 51 -0.33 10.39 5.33
C TRP A 51 -1.53 10.99 4.59
N ASP A 52 -2.20 11.94 5.22
CA ASP A 52 -3.21 12.75 4.56
C ASP A 52 -2.57 13.92 3.77
N ALA A 53 -3.41 14.70 3.07
CA ALA A 53 -2.95 15.83 2.28
C ALA A 53 -2.30 16.96 3.10
N ASP A 54 -2.56 17.02 4.39
CA ASP A 54 -2.00 17.99 5.33
C ASP A 54 -0.74 17.47 6.03
N GLY A 55 -0.30 16.24 5.71
CA GLY A 55 0.87 15.61 6.31
C GLY A 55 0.63 14.96 7.66
N ASN A 56 -0.63 14.74 8.06
CA ASN A 56 -0.95 14.05 9.30
C ASN A 56 -1.02 12.54 9.08
N LEU A 57 -0.62 11.78 10.09
CA LEU A 57 -0.81 10.33 10.10
C LEU A 57 -2.29 9.98 10.26
N VAL A 58 -2.75 9.05 9.41
CA VAL A 58 -4.10 8.48 9.44
C VAL A 58 -3.97 6.97 9.60
N PRO A 59 -4.64 6.35 10.60
CA PRO A 59 -4.56 4.91 10.77
C PRO A 59 -5.26 4.18 9.61
N MET A 60 -4.64 3.07 9.17
CA MET A 60 -5.20 2.16 8.16
C MET A 60 -5.43 0.79 8.76
N LEU A 61 -4.41 -0.07 8.85
CA LEU A 61 -4.50 -1.35 9.56
C LEU A 61 -4.35 -1.20 11.07
N ALA A 62 -3.74 -0.10 11.52
CA ALA A 62 -3.66 0.23 12.93
C ALA A 62 -5.00 0.70 13.47
N ALA A 63 -5.29 0.35 14.71
CA ALA A 63 -6.49 0.82 15.41
C ALA A 63 -6.43 2.32 15.74
N GLU A 64 -5.22 2.83 15.98
CA GLU A 64 -4.96 4.23 16.31
C GLU A 64 -3.54 4.62 15.90
N VAL A 65 -3.28 5.91 15.76
CA VAL A 65 -1.93 6.45 15.60
C VAL A 65 -1.24 6.48 16.96
N PRO A 66 0.00 5.95 17.09
CA PRO A 66 0.76 6.02 18.34
C PRO A 66 1.06 7.46 18.74
N THR A 67 0.85 7.76 20.01
CA THR A 67 1.18 9.05 20.63
C THR A 67 1.78 8.82 22.03
N THR A 68 2.40 9.85 22.59
CA THR A 68 2.84 9.81 24.00
C THR A 68 1.66 9.71 24.97
N GLN A 69 0.54 10.32 24.62
CA GLN A 69 -0.68 10.33 25.44
C GLN A 69 -1.37 8.98 25.51
N ASN A 70 -1.39 8.21 24.43
CA ASN A 70 -1.99 6.87 24.41
C ASN A 70 -1.00 5.75 24.76
N GLY A 71 0.25 6.10 25.09
CA GLY A 71 1.29 5.14 25.41
C GLY A 71 1.92 4.45 24.19
N GLY A 72 1.54 4.83 22.99
CA GLY A 72 2.10 4.29 21.74
C GLY A 72 3.52 4.75 21.44
N LEU A 73 3.92 5.91 21.95
CA LEU A 73 5.29 6.41 21.87
C LEU A 73 5.89 6.46 23.26
N SER A 74 7.08 5.87 23.43
CA SER A 74 7.83 5.96 24.68
C SER A 74 8.33 7.38 24.90
N SER A 75 8.47 7.79 26.17
CA SER A 75 8.93 9.13 26.55
C SER A 75 10.36 9.42 26.09
N ASP A 76 11.19 8.39 25.93
CA ASP A 76 12.56 8.50 25.47
C ASP A 76 12.69 8.47 23.93
N GLY A 77 11.59 8.31 23.18
CA GLY A 77 11.57 8.31 21.73
C GLY A 77 12.19 7.08 21.06
N THR A 78 12.39 5.98 21.81
CA THR A 78 13.04 4.76 21.29
C THR A 78 12.08 3.65 20.92
N THR A 79 10.82 3.69 21.38
CA THR A 79 9.87 2.59 21.21
C THR A 79 8.54 3.09 20.69
N VAL A 80 8.03 2.43 19.66
CA VAL A 80 6.70 2.64 19.07
C VAL A 80 5.88 1.38 19.25
N THR A 81 4.70 1.50 19.86
CA THR A 81 3.76 0.39 20.02
C THR A 81 2.60 0.57 19.05
N TRP A 82 2.44 -0.38 18.15
CA TRP A 82 1.35 -0.44 17.18
C TRP A 82 0.31 -1.47 17.60
N LYS A 83 -0.96 -1.06 17.55
CA LYS A 83 -2.11 -1.94 17.76
C LYS A 83 -2.85 -2.14 16.45
N LEU A 84 -3.01 -3.38 16.03
CA LEU A 84 -3.78 -3.74 14.85
C LEU A 84 -5.28 -3.69 15.13
N LYS A 85 -6.06 -3.34 14.12
CA LYS A 85 -7.50 -3.60 14.10
C LYS A 85 -7.76 -5.12 14.20
N LYS A 86 -8.77 -5.52 14.96
CA LYS A 86 -9.04 -6.95 15.23
C LYS A 86 -9.81 -7.65 14.11
N ASP A 87 -10.55 -6.91 13.30
CA ASP A 87 -11.49 -7.47 12.32
C ASP A 87 -10.99 -7.36 10.88
N VAL A 88 -9.67 -7.22 10.69
CA VAL A 88 -9.08 -7.14 9.35
C VAL A 88 -8.65 -8.54 8.90
N GLN A 89 -9.06 -8.88 7.68
CA GLN A 89 -8.69 -10.12 7.02
C GLN A 89 -7.88 -9.84 5.75
N TRP A 90 -6.98 -10.75 5.42
CA TRP A 90 -6.41 -10.85 4.09
C TRP A 90 -7.51 -11.21 3.09
N HIS A 91 -7.30 -10.93 1.80
CA HIS A 91 -8.28 -11.22 0.74
C HIS A 91 -8.71 -12.69 0.68
N ASP A 92 -7.88 -13.60 1.17
CA ASP A 92 -8.16 -15.03 1.25
C ASP A 92 -8.89 -15.46 2.54
N GLY A 93 -9.29 -14.50 3.38
CA GLY A 93 -10.08 -14.74 4.58
C GLY A 93 -9.28 -15.02 5.85
N ARG A 94 -7.95 -15.13 5.78
CA ARG A 94 -7.13 -15.29 6.97
C ARG A 94 -7.00 -13.96 7.73
N PRO A 95 -6.98 -14.00 9.08
CA PRO A 95 -6.83 -12.79 9.88
C PRO A 95 -5.43 -12.19 9.75
N VAL A 96 -5.36 -10.86 9.79
CA VAL A 96 -4.10 -10.12 9.93
C VAL A 96 -3.72 -10.10 11.40
N THR A 97 -2.51 -10.53 11.71
CA THR A 97 -2.01 -10.59 13.09
C THR A 97 -0.61 -9.99 13.22
N ALA A 98 -0.17 -9.84 14.45
CA ALA A 98 1.17 -9.37 14.77
C ALA A 98 2.28 -10.25 14.16
N ASP A 99 2.02 -11.53 13.92
CA ASP A 99 2.97 -12.43 13.25
C ASP A 99 3.27 -11.98 11.81
N ASP A 100 2.29 -11.40 11.12
CA ASP A 100 2.50 -10.82 9.80
C ASP A 100 3.47 -9.62 9.85
N LEU A 101 3.36 -8.78 10.87
CA LEU A 101 4.25 -7.62 11.03
C LEU A 101 5.68 -8.02 11.34
N VAL A 102 5.87 -8.96 12.26
CA VAL A 102 7.20 -9.52 12.57
C VAL A 102 7.81 -10.17 11.33
N PHE A 103 6.99 -10.93 10.57
CA PHE A 103 7.43 -11.53 9.32
C PHE A 103 7.90 -10.48 8.30
N ASN A 104 7.16 -9.39 8.09
CA ASN A 104 7.55 -8.34 7.15
C ASN A 104 8.89 -7.71 7.53
N TRP A 105 9.12 -7.47 8.81
CA TRP A 105 10.39 -6.99 9.31
C TRP A 105 11.54 -7.97 9.03
N GLU A 106 11.36 -9.25 9.38
CA GLU A 106 12.37 -10.28 9.11
C GLU A 106 12.66 -10.45 7.61
N TYR A 107 11.60 -10.44 6.79
CA TYR A 107 11.68 -10.55 5.33
C TYR A 107 12.44 -9.38 4.72
N ALA A 108 12.09 -8.15 5.10
CA ALA A 108 12.68 -6.95 4.51
C ALA A 108 14.13 -6.71 4.96
N ARG A 109 14.47 -7.05 6.20
CA ARG A 109 15.82 -6.81 6.76
C ARG A 109 16.87 -7.83 6.30
N ASP A 110 16.46 -8.97 5.81
CA ASP A 110 17.38 -10.01 5.32
C ASP A 110 18.03 -9.56 4.00
N PRO A 111 19.35 -9.38 3.95
CA PRO A 111 20.03 -8.99 2.71
C PRO A 111 19.79 -9.96 1.55
N ALA A 112 19.60 -11.26 1.84
CA ALA A 112 19.34 -12.27 0.82
C ALA A 112 17.98 -12.08 0.11
N THR A 113 17.03 -11.41 0.74
CA THR A 113 15.75 -11.02 0.12
C THR A 113 15.96 -9.99 -0.98
N ALA A 114 16.98 -9.16 -0.87
CA ALA A 114 17.22 -8.02 -1.76
C ALA A 114 16.03 -7.05 -1.86
N SER A 115 15.38 -6.79 -0.73
CA SER A 115 14.25 -5.89 -0.60
C SER A 115 14.66 -4.43 -0.79
N VAL A 116 13.89 -3.64 -1.53
CA VAL A 116 14.10 -2.17 -1.64
C VAL A 116 13.73 -1.45 -0.34
N THR A 117 13.02 -2.09 0.56
CA THR A 117 12.61 -1.57 1.88
C THR A 117 13.61 -1.87 2.99
N ILE A 118 14.74 -2.52 2.70
CA ILE A 118 15.74 -2.90 3.70
C ILE A 118 16.20 -1.72 4.56
N GLY A 119 16.35 -0.54 3.97
CA GLY A 119 16.78 0.66 4.70
C GLY A 119 15.84 1.08 5.83
N THR A 120 14.56 0.77 5.70
CA THR A 120 13.53 1.04 6.72
C THR A 120 13.61 0.08 7.91
N TYR A 121 14.01 -1.18 7.67
CA TYR A 121 13.85 -2.27 8.65
C TYR A 121 15.17 -2.82 9.22
N LYS A 122 16.31 -2.57 8.60
CA LYS A 122 17.59 -3.21 8.99
C LYS A 122 18.10 -2.84 10.38
N ASP A 123 17.84 -1.59 10.81
CA ASP A 123 18.39 -1.03 12.05
C ASP A 123 17.37 -0.96 13.19
N VAL A 124 16.19 -1.53 13.00
CA VAL A 124 15.13 -1.58 14.02
C VAL A 124 14.91 -3.03 14.48
N PHE A 125 14.31 -3.17 15.65
CA PHE A 125 13.87 -4.46 16.16
C PHE A 125 12.36 -4.45 16.35
N VAL A 126 11.68 -5.46 15.82
CA VAL A 126 10.23 -5.63 15.92
C VAL A 126 9.91 -6.84 16.75
N GLU A 127 9.18 -6.65 17.85
CA GLU A 127 8.74 -7.75 18.71
C GLU A 127 7.22 -7.84 18.79
N LYS A 128 6.73 -9.05 18.81
CA LYS A 128 5.33 -9.35 19.09
C LYS A 128 5.06 -9.20 20.59
N VAL A 129 4.06 -8.40 20.94
CA VAL A 129 3.57 -8.29 22.32
C VAL A 129 2.40 -9.25 22.55
N ASP A 130 1.43 -9.21 21.64
CA ASP A 130 0.29 -10.14 21.59
C ASP A 130 -0.15 -10.32 20.14
N SER A 131 -1.27 -10.99 19.90
CA SER A 131 -1.74 -11.30 18.54
C SER A 131 -2.04 -10.05 17.67
N HIS A 132 -2.25 -8.89 18.29
CA HIS A 132 -2.62 -7.63 17.61
C HIS A 132 -1.77 -6.44 18.05
N THR A 133 -0.64 -6.67 18.72
CA THR A 133 0.25 -5.62 19.22
C THR A 133 1.70 -5.97 18.94
N VAL A 134 2.42 -5.02 18.35
CA VAL A 134 3.87 -5.09 18.16
C VAL A 134 4.56 -3.86 18.71
N ARG A 135 5.83 -4.01 19.09
CA ARG A 135 6.72 -2.90 19.40
C ARG A 135 7.83 -2.81 18.37
N VAL A 136 8.06 -1.60 17.90
CA VAL A 136 9.21 -1.26 17.05
C VAL A 136 10.19 -0.51 17.93
N LYS A 137 11.39 -1.08 18.10
CA LYS A 137 12.46 -0.50 18.92
C LYS A 137 13.56 0.05 18.05
N PHE A 138 13.93 1.30 18.32
CA PHE A 138 15.05 1.98 17.67
C PHE A 138 16.25 1.97 18.61
N PRO A 139 17.49 1.88 18.09
CA PRO A 139 18.70 1.89 18.92
C PRO A 139 18.95 3.23 19.63
N GLN A 140 18.36 4.29 19.09
CA GLN A 140 18.42 5.66 19.63
C GLN A 140 17.08 6.35 19.38
N PRO A 141 16.77 7.46 20.10
CA PRO A 141 15.60 8.27 19.82
C PRO A 141 15.53 8.65 18.33
N ASN A 142 14.42 8.39 17.69
CA ASN A 142 14.27 8.58 16.25
C ASN A 142 13.04 9.47 15.95
N PRO A 143 13.25 10.70 15.43
CA PRO A 143 12.14 11.55 15.03
C PRO A 143 11.35 10.98 13.84
N PHE A 144 11.96 10.08 13.05
CA PHE A 144 11.32 9.39 11.93
C PHE A 144 10.74 8.02 12.34
N TRP A 145 10.22 7.92 13.54
CA TRP A 145 9.64 6.69 14.08
C TRP A 145 8.50 6.12 13.24
N ALA A 146 7.87 6.94 12.40
CA ALA A 146 6.77 6.55 11.53
C ALA A 146 7.23 5.98 10.16
N ASP A 147 8.53 5.68 9.96
CA ASP A 147 8.98 5.04 8.73
C ASP A 147 8.60 3.55 8.65
N PRO A 148 8.91 2.71 9.66
CA PRO A 148 8.48 1.32 9.63
C PRO A 148 6.95 1.18 9.67
N PHE A 149 6.40 0.41 8.74
CA PHE A 149 4.98 0.09 8.61
C PHE A 149 4.08 1.27 8.22
N VAL A 150 4.63 2.37 7.75
CA VAL A 150 3.88 3.57 7.36
C VAL A 150 4.13 3.92 5.90
N GLY A 151 3.07 4.37 5.22
CA GLY A 151 3.13 4.82 3.83
C GLY A 151 3.49 3.70 2.84
N VAL A 152 3.94 4.08 1.67
CA VAL A 152 4.20 3.13 0.57
C VAL A 152 5.35 2.15 0.85
N ARG A 153 6.28 2.52 1.72
CA ARG A 153 7.37 1.62 2.16
C ARG A 153 6.99 0.72 3.32
N GLY A 154 5.85 1.00 3.94
CA GLY A 154 5.36 0.29 5.12
C GLY A 154 4.23 -0.68 4.84
N MET A 155 3.85 -0.88 3.59
CA MET A 155 2.83 -1.88 3.23
C MET A 155 3.28 -3.29 3.59
N ILE A 156 2.36 -4.11 4.07
CA ILE A 156 2.65 -5.44 4.56
C ILE A 156 2.11 -6.54 3.65
N ILE A 157 2.83 -7.65 3.59
CA ILE A 157 2.48 -8.88 2.87
C ILE A 157 2.12 -10.00 3.85
N PRO A 158 1.27 -10.98 3.45
CA PRO A 158 0.82 -12.04 4.33
C PRO A 158 1.91 -13.10 4.55
N LYS A 159 2.24 -13.36 5.81
CA LYS A 159 3.23 -14.36 6.21
C LYS A 159 2.93 -15.74 5.58
N HIS A 160 1.69 -16.20 5.64
CA HIS A 160 1.32 -17.56 5.22
C HIS A 160 1.55 -17.85 3.73
N LEU A 161 1.63 -16.81 2.89
CA LEU A 161 1.91 -16.98 1.46
C LEU A 161 3.39 -16.77 1.09
N PHE A 162 4.16 -16.15 1.95
CA PHE A 162 5.56 -15.81 1.66
C PHE A 162 6.58 -16.51 2.55
N GLU A 163 6.19 -17.15 3.64
CA GLU A 163 7.15 -17.75 4.61
C GLU A 163 8.04 -18.85 4.00
N ASN A 164 7.56 -19.55 2.98
CA ASN A 164 8.35 -20.56 2.25
C ASN A 164 9.26 -19.94 1.18
N TYR A 165 9.19 -18.64 0.98
CA TYR A 165 9.92 -17.88 -0.03
C TYR A 165 10.75 -16.76 0.62
N ARG A 166 11.55 -17.12 1.61
CA ARG A 166 12.46 -16.20 2.31
C ARG A 166 13.81 -16.11 1.62
N GLY A 167 14.51 -15.00 1.84
CA GLY A 167 15.87 -14.80 1.39
C GLY A 167 16.00 -14.92 -0.13
N ALA A 168 16.93 -15.73 -0.60
CA ALA A 168 17.19 -15.92 -2.02
C ALA A 168 15.99 -16.47 -2.82
N LYS A 169 15.05 -17.15 -2.16
CA LYS A 169 13.81 -17.64 -2.79
C LYS A 169 12.71 -16.59 -2.92
N SER A 170 12.91 -15.42 -2.39
CA SER A 170 11.86 -14.37 -2.34
C SER A 170 11.31 -13.98 -3.72
N ARG A 171 12.16 -14.04 -4.76
CA ARG A 171 11.74 -13.74 -6.14
C ARG A 171 10.91 -14.84 -6.79
N GLU A 172 10.90 -16.04 -6.23
CA GLU A 172 10.18 -17.20 -6.76
C GLU A 172 8.72 -17.27 -6.27
N ALA A 173 8.33 -16.43 -5.33
CA ALA A 173 6.98 -16.46 -4.75
C ALA A 173 5.92 -16.16 -5.82
N PRO A 174 4.94 -17.05 -6.04
CA PRO A 174 3.87 -16.83 -7.01
C PRO A 174 3.06 -15.57 -6.73
N ASN A 175 2.94 -15.21 -5.45
CA ASN A 175 2.19 -14.05 -5.00
C ASN A 175 2.89 -12.70 -5.25
N ASN A 176 4.11 -12.69 -5.77
CA ASN A 176 4.71 -11.49 -6.36
C ASN A 176 3.95 -10.99 -7.61
N LEU A 177 3.23 -11.89 -8.26
CA LEU A 177 2.42 -11.60 -9.46
C LEU A 177 0.90 -11.74 -9.22
N LYS A 178 0.51 -12.30 -8.09
CA LYS A 178 -0.90 -12.51 -7.69
C LYS A 178 -1.08 -12.03 -6.25
N PRO A 179 -1.20 -10.71 -6.03
CA PRO A 179 -1.23 -10.15 -4.69
C PRO A 179 -2.47 -10.59 -3.91
N VAL A 180 -2.25 -10.87 -2.63
CA VAL A 180 -3.29 -11.11 -1.63
C VAL A 180 -3.03 -10.14 -0.50
N GLY A 181 -3.76 -9.05 -0.47
CA GLY A 181 -3.60 -7.98 0.50
C GLY A 181 -4.82 -7.82 1.40
N THR A 182 -4.92 -6.65 1.99
CA THR A 182 -6.05 -6.21 2.84
C THR A 182 -6.83 -5.08 2.20
N GLY A 183 -6.37 -4.60 1.05
CA GLY A 183 -6.80 -3.37 0.41
C GLY A 183 -8.21 -3.41 -0.18
N PRO A 184 -8.63 -2.28 -0.76
CA PRO A 184 -10.00 -2.11 -1.25
C PRO A 184 -10.36 -2.98 -2.45
N TYR A 185 -9.36 -3.48 -3.18
CA TYR A 185 -9.56 -4.34 -4.34
C TYR A 185 -8.84 -5.67 -4.19
N LYS A 186 -9.46 -6.72 -4.72
CA LYS A 186 -8.90 -8.07 -4.84
C LYS A 186 -8.33 -8.27 -6.24
N PHE A 187 -7.29 -9.08 -6.35
CA PHE A 187 -6.62 -9.39 -7.59
C PHE A 187 -7.54 -10.07 -8.61
N VAL A 188 -7.51 -9.61 -9.86
CA VAL A 188 -8.19 -10.23 -11.01
C VAL A 188 -7.19 -10.66 -12.06
N ASP A 189 -6.35 -9.74 -12.55
CA ASP A 189 -5.38 -10.03 -13.62
C ASP A 189 -4.19 -9.07 -13.54
N PHE A 190 -3.05 -9.57 -14.01
CA PHE A 190 -1.82 -8.79 -14.10
C PHE A 190 -0.99 -9.20 -15.31
N LYS A 191 -0.69 -8.22 -16.15
CA LYS A 191 0.26 -8.36 -17.26
C LYS A 191 1.43 -7.41 -16.98
N PRO A 192 2.59 -7.93 -16.53
CA PRO A 192 3.74 -7.11 -16.19
C PRO A 192 4.12 -6.12 -17.30
N GLY A 193 4.32 -4.86 -16.93
CA GLY A 193 4.62 -3.79 -17.87
C GLY A 193 3.41 -3.24 -18.66
N ASP A 194 2.25 -3.85 -18.55
CA ASP A 194 1.04 -3.46 -19.30
C ASP A 194 -0.11 -3.04 -18.38
N MET A 195 -0.69 -3.98 -17.62
CA MET A 195 -1.90 -3.67 -16.88
C MET A 195 -2.06 -4.47 -15.59
N VAL A 196 -2.80 -3.89 -14.66
CA VAL A 196 -3.26 -4.49 -13.41
C VAL A 196 -4.77 -4.31 -13.31
N ARG A 197 -5.49 -5.37 -12.95
CA ARG A 197 -6.94 -5.32 -12.69
C ARG A 197 -7.28 -5.86 -11.31
N GLY A 198 -8.23 -5.18 -10.67
CA GLY A 198 -8.81 -5.59 -9.40
C GLY A 198 -10.32 -5.48 -9.40
N GLU A 199 -10.95 -6.26 -8.54
CA GLU A 199 -12.37 -6.20 -8.24
C GLU A 199 -12.60 -5.77 -6.79
N LEU A 200 -13.70 -5.10 -6.51
CA LEU A 200 -14.08 -4.63 -5.18
C LEU A 200 -13.96 -5.73 -4.13
N ASN A 201 -13.28 -5.41 -3.03
CA ASN A 201 -13.25 -6.26 -1.83
C ASN A 201 -14.51 -6.01 -0.99
N PRO A 202 -15.47 -6.96 -0.94
CA PRO A 202 -16.70 -6.78 -0.20
C PRO A 202 -16.50 -6.71 1.31
N ASN A 203 -15.37 -7.23 1.80
CA ASN A 203 -15.00 -7.28 3.22
C ASN A 203 -13.95 -6.23 3.61
N TYR A 204 -13.79 -5.17 2.78
CA TYR A 204 -12.84 -4.12 3.09
C TYR A 204 -13.15 -3.47 4.44
N HIS A 205 -12.13 -3.30 5.30
CA HIS A 205 -12.31 -2.89 6.69
C HIS A 205 -12.74 -1.42 6.88
N LEU A 206 -12.53 -0.55 5.88
CA LEU A 206 -13.04 0.81 5.92
C LEU A 206 -14.45 0.87 5.36
N PRO A 207 -15.41 1.47 6.08
CA PRO A 207 -16.81 1.51 5.66
C PRO A 207 -17.00 2.37 4.41
N ASN A 208 -18.02 2.04 3.61
CA ASN A 208 -18.45 2.78 2.43
C ASN A 208 -17.38 2.92 1.33
N ARG A 209 -16.41 2.02 1.29
CA ARG A 209 -15.30 1.98 0.33
C ARG A 209 -15.05 0.58 -0.14
N PRO A 210 -14.50 0.41 -1.37
CA PRO A 210 -14.35 1.43 -2.42
C PRO A 210 -15.66 1.73 -3.12
N HIS A 211 -15.73 2.84 -3.86
CA HIS A 211 -16.92 3.22 -4.63
C HIS A 211 -17.05 2.41 -5.92
N PHE A 212 -15.98 2.37 -6.73
CA PHE A 212 -15.99 1.67 -8.01
C PHE A 212 -15.95 0.15 -7.82
N ASP A 213 -16.66 -0.59 -8.66
CA ASP A 213 -16.72 -2.05 -8.61
C ASP A 213 -15.43 -2.70 -9.09
N THR A 214 -14.75 -2.06 -10.04
CA THR A 214 -13.48 -2.53 -10.61
C THR A 214 -12.46 -1.41 -10.73
N ILE A 215 -11.18 -1.79 -10.76
CA ILE A 215 -10.07 -0.89 -11.02
C ILE A 215 -9.19 -1.50 -12.11
N GLU A 216 -8.75 -0.64 -13.05
CA GLU A 216 -7.74 -1.00 -14.04
C GLU A 216 -6.64 0.07 -14.01
N MET A 217 -5.39 -0.37 -13.83
CA MET A 217 -4.22 0.47 -13.96
C MET A 217 -3.45 0.02 -15.19
N LYS A 218 -3.38 0.89 -16.20
CA LYS A 218 -2.71 0.61 -17.47
C LYS A 218 -1.40 1.38 -17.56
N GLY A 219 -0.39 0.72 -18.13
CA GLY A 219 0.89 1.34 -18.47
C GLY A 219 0.97 1.72 -19.93
N GLY A 220 1.73 2.77 -20.23
CA GLY A 220 2.07 3.16 -21.58
C GLY A 220 1.86 4.64 -21.89
N GLY A 221 2.40 5.08 -23.03
CA GLY A 221 2.30 6.44 -23.48
C GLY A 221 3.33 7.40 -22.86
N ASP A 222 3.00 8.66 -22.90
CA ASP A 222 3.77 9.76 -22.33
C ASP A 222 2.84 10.78 -21.67
N ALA A 223 3.41 11.84 -21.10
CA ALA A 223 2.64 12.87 -20.37
C ALA A 223 1.60 13.60 -21.23
N VAL A 224 1.91 13.82 -22.51
CA VAL A 224 1.03 14.54 -23.45
C VAL A 224 -0.12 13.64 -23.88
N SER A 225 0.17 12.40 -24.30
CA SER A 225 -0.85 11.41 -24.66
C SER A 225 -1.77 11.07 -23.48
N ALA A 226 -1.21 11.00 -22.26
CA ALA A 226 -1.97 10.79 -21.03
C ALA A 226 -2.96 11.94 -20.76
N ALA A 227 -2.53 13.19 -20.96
CA ALA A 227 -3.41 14.34 -20.83
C ALA A 227 -4.60 14.29 -21.80
N ARG A 228 -4.35 13.91 -23.05
CA ARG A 228 -5.42 13.73 -24.06
C ARG A 228 -6.36 12.59 -23.70
N ALA A 229 -5.84 11.48 -23.21
CA ALA A 229 -6.65 10.32 -22.84
C ALA A 229 -7.61 10.61 -21.66
N VAL A 230 -7.24 11.52 -20.75
CA VAL A 230 -8.10 11.94 -19.64
C VAL A 230 -9.01 13.10 -20.03
N LEU A 231 -8.43 14.19 -20.58
CA LEU A 231 -9.12 15.47 -20.76
C LEU A 231 -9.95 15.57 -22.05
N GLN A 232 -9.54 14.85 -23.10
CA GLN A 232 -10.22 14.92 -24.41
C GLN A 232 -11.09 13.70 -24.68
N SER A 233 -10.51 12.49 -24.67
CA SER A 233 -11.26 11.28 -25.02
C SER A 233 -12.06 10.68 -23.87
N GLY A 234 -11.64 10.95 -22.62
CA GLY A 234 -12.24 10.34 -21.44
C GLY A 234 -12.03 8.81 -21.38
N GLU A 235 -11.01 8.29 -22.07
CA GLU A 235 -10.67 6.89 -22.05
C GLU A 235 -10.18 6.43 -20.68
N PHE A 236 -9.52 7.35 -19.94
CA PHE A 236 -9.07 7.16 -18.57
C PHE A 236 -9.63 8.23 -17.65
N ASP A 237 -9.80 7.90 -16.38
CA ASP A 237 -10.33 8.79 -15.35
C ASP A 237 -9.24 9.60 -14.67
N TYR A 238 -8.02 9.08 -14.65
CA TYR A 238 -6.85 9.68 -14.02
C TYR A 238 -5.57 9.27 -14.75
N ALA A 239 -4.63 10.17 -14.84
CA ALA A 239 -3.29 9.85 -15.27
C ALA A 239 -2.24 10.48 -14.35
N TRP A 240 -1.18 9.71 -14.08
CA TRP A 240 -0.03 10.21 -13.35
C TRP A 240 0.86 11.02 -14.29
N ASN A 241 1.28 12.23 -13.83
CA ASN A 241 2.15 13.12 -14.57
C ASN A 241 1.63 13.51 -15.98
N MET A 242 0.50 14.17 -16.01
CA MET A 242 -0.02 14.75 -17.25
C MET A 242 0.72 16.04 -17.61
N GLN A 243 1.03 16.19 -18.92
CA GLN A 243 1.46 17.47 -19.49
C GLN A 243 0.40 17.95 -20.47
N VAL A 244 -0.29 19.02 -20.10
CA VAL A 244 -1.38 19.59 -20.92
C VAL A 244 -0.80 20.59 -21.90
N GLU A 245 -1.06 20.41 -23.20
CA GLU A 245 -0.68 21.36 -24.25
C GLU A 245 -1.53 22.64 -24.16
N ASP A 246 -0.95 23.79 -24.52
CA ASP A 246 -1.63 25.08 -24.50
C ASP A 246 -2.94 25.10 -25.29
N GLU A 247 -2.97 24.40 -26.43
CA GLU A 247 -4.16 24.27 -27.27
C GLU A 247 -5.32 23.54 -26.56
N ILE A 248 -5.02 22.58 -25.69
CA ILE A 248 -6.00 21.87 -24.88
C ILE A 248 -6.47 22.79 -23.76
N LEU A 249 -5.55 23.47 -23.06
CA LEU A 249 -5.89 24.39 -21.98
C LEU A 249 -6.82 25.53 -22.41
N LYS A 250 -6.67 26.00 -23.66
CA LYS A 250 -7.54 27.06 -24.21
C LYS A 250 -8.98 26.60 -24.50
N ARG A 251 -9.22 25.28 -24.52
CA ARG A 251 -10.52 24.66 -24.84
C ARG A 251 -11.26 24.13 -23.61
N LEU A 252 -10.59 24.08 -22.46
CA LEU A 252 -11.16 23.71 -21.16
C LEU A 252 -11.73 24.94 -20.45
#